data_c11ae6e514ccea61f73b54717e98be8d
#
_entry.id   c11ae6e514ccea61f73b54717e98be8d
#
_cell.length_a   1.000
_cell.length_b   1.000
_cell.length_c   1.000
_cell.angle_alpha   90.00
_cell.angle_beta   90.00
_cell.angle_gamma   90.00
#
_symmetry.space_group_name_H-M   'P 1'
#
loop_
_entity.id
_entity.type
_entity.pdbx_description
1 polymer ?
#
loop_
_entity_poly.entity_id
_entity_poly.type
_entity_poly.pdbx_seq_one_letter_code
_entity_poly.pdbx_strand_id
1 'polypeptide(L)'
;DISAIVDLDRYPLDQPGSAGYRTALDAIQGVLDAFGCGVLKGFVRPGILAAMVEEADRVAPLAHRSFGRTNAYFTQDRDDLPESHPLRRFYDRSNAFVPADTFGADSPLRAIYAWPPFAAFIRTALRQQAFFPYADPLADVIINLTEEGAGFPWHFDTNNFTVTLAIQNGEAGGEFEYVPALRTAEDEHYEAVQAVLDDRS
;
A
#
# COMPACT_ATOMS: atom_id res chain seq x y z
N ASP A 1 -17.93 15.32 5.98
CA ASP A 1 -17.02 15.90 6.98
C ASP A 1 -15.92 14.87 7.30
N ILE A 2 -14.66 15.26 7.07
CA ILE A 2 -13.52 14.37 7.26
C ILE A 2 -13.33 13.92 8.72
N SER A 3 -13.74 14.74 9.68
CA SER A 3 -13.64 14.40 11.11
C SER A 3 -14.55 13.26 11.54
N ALA A 4 -15.60 12.99 10.75
CA ALA A 4 -16.44 11.81 10.94
C ALA A 4 -15.77 10.53 10.40
N ILE A 5 -14.81 10.66 9.50
CA ILE A 5 -14.12 9.55 8.83
C ILE A 5 -12.79 9.24 9.54
N VAL A 6 -11.94 10.26 9.70
CA VAL A 6 -10.60 10.15 10.29
C VAL A 6 -10.67 10.50 11.77
N ASP A 7 -9.95 9.76 12.59
CA ASP A 7 -9.78 10.05 14.01
C ASP A 7 -8.82 11.23 14.22
N LEU A 8 -9.33 12.46 14.05
CA LEU A 8 -8.55 13.68 14.21
C LEU A 8 -8.17 13.99 15.68
N ASP A 9 -8.82 13.37 16.65
CA ASP A 9 -8.43 13.47 18.06
C ASP A 9 -7.09 12.76 18.29
N ARG A 10 -6.88 11.65 17.59
CA ARG A 10 -5.65 10.87 17.64
C ARG A 10 -4.61 11.35 16.63
N TYR A 11 -5.04 11.74 15.44
CA TYR A 11 -4.19 12.16 14.33
C TYR A 11 -4.66 13.52 13.79
N PRO A 12 -4.33 14.64 14.43
CA PRO A 12 -4.80 15.97 14.03
C PRO A 12 -4.07 16.49 12.80
N LEU A 13 -4.25 15.83 11.65
CA LEU A 13 -3.54 16.13 10.40
C LEU A 13 -3.90 17.49 9.81
N ASP A 14 -5.04 18.03 10.18
CA ASP A 14 -5.52 19.38 9.82
C ASP A 14 -4.88 20.50 10.65
N GLN A 15 -4.06 20.15 11.65
CA GLN A 15 -3.43 21.09 12.58
C GLN A 15 -1.89 20.95 12.62
N PRO A 16 -1.20 21.25 11.49
CA PRO A 16 0.24 20.96 11.36
C PRO A 16 1.14 21.68 12.38
N GLY A 17 0.63 22.73 13.04
CA GLY A 17 1.34 23.44 14.12
C GLY A 17 1.09 22.88 15.52
N SER A 18 0.16 21.95 15.71
CA SER A 18 -0.22 21.44 17.03
C SER A 18 0.82 20.49 17.63
N ALA A 19 0.79 20.34 18.95
CA ALA A 19 1.62 19.34 19.63
C ALA A 19 1.24 17.91 19.23
N GLY A 20 -0.07 17.64 19.07
CA GLY A 20 -0.57 16.33 18.62
C GLY A 20 -0.08 15.96 17.23
N TYR A 21 -0.11 16.90 16.28
CA TYR A 21 0.44 16.68 14.94
C TYR A 21 1.93 16.32 14.99
N ARG A 22 2.74 17.08 15.76
CA ARG A 22 4.17 16.79 15.89
C ARG A 22 4.43 15.43 16.51
N THR A 23 3.69 15.09 17.55
CA THR A 23 3.79 13.76 18.19
C THR A 23 3.50 12.63 17.20
N ALA A 24 2.42 12.74 16.42
CA ALA A 24 2.08 11.75 15.40
C ALA A 24 3.15 11.66 14.30
N LEU A 25 3.66 12.81 13.86
CA LEU A 25 4.70 12.90 12.85
C LEU A 25 6.02 12.27 13.33
N ASP A 26 6.50 12.63 14.50
CA ASP A 26 7.75 12.12 15.08
C ASP A 26 7.67 10.60 15.29
N ALA A 27 6.52 10.11 15.75
CA ALA A 27 6.29 8.69 15.95
C ALA A 27 6.36 7.91 14.63
N ILE A 28 5.66 8.36 13.59
CA ILE A 28 5.67 7.67 12.29
C ILE A 28 7.04 7.74 11.61
N GLN A 29 7.73 8.89 11.71
CA GLN A 29 9.08 9.04 11.16
C GLN A 29 10.07 8.11 11.84
N GLY A 30 10.01 7.99 13.17
CA GLY A 30 10.87 7.07 13.90
C GLY A 30 10.67 5.60 13.50
N VAL A 31 9.44 5.19 13.24
CA VAL A 31 9.13 3.83 12.77
C VAL A 31 9.57 3.63 11.32
N LEU A 32 9.35 4.61 10.44
CA LEU A 32 9.81 4.56 9.06
C LEU A 32 11.34 4.47 8.96
N ASP A 33 12.06 5.23 9.79
CA ASP A 33 13.52 5.20 9.82
C ASP A 33 14.07 3.85 10.32
N ALA A 34 13.38 3.23 11.29
CA ALA A 34 13.82 1.98 11.87
C ALA A 34 13.45 0.74 11.04
N PHE A 35 12.29 0.78 10.38
CA PHE A 35 11.68 -0.42 9.80
C PHE A 35 11.24 -0.25 8.35
N GLY A 36 11.30 0.94 7.77
CA GLY A 36 10.86 1.20 6.38
C GLY A 36 9.34 1.14 6.16
N CYS A 37 8.57 0.75 7.17
CA CYS A 37 7.10 0.68 7.11
C CYS A 37 6.51 1.25 8.39
N GLY A 38 5.49 2.09 8.28
CA GLY A 38 4.81 2.70 9.42
C GLY A 38 3.31 2.53 9.36
N VAL A 39 2.66 2.34 10.52
CA VAL A 39 1.22 2.09 10.61
C VAL A 39 0.54 3.12 11.52
N LEU A 40 -0.48 3.80 11.01
CA LEU A 40 -1.37 4.67 11.78
C LEU A 40 -2.58 3.85 12.26
N LYS A 41 -2.44 3.19 13.41
CA LYS A 41 -3.49 2.30 13.96
C LYS A 41 -4.72 3.11 14.39
N GLY A 42 -5.91 2.67 13.92
CA GLY A 42 -7.17 3.34 14.22
C GLY A 42 -7.29 4.71 13.56
N PHE A 43 -6.67 4.89 12.40
CA PHE A 43 -6.74 6.12 11.61
C PHE A 43 -8.17 6.42 11.16
N VAL A 44 -8.90 5.41 10.73
CA VAL A 44 -10.32 5.51 10.38
C VAL A 44 -11.17 5.15 11.58
N ARG A 45 -12.23 5.92 11.81
CA ARG A 45 -13.20 5.66 12.89
C ARG A 45 -13.94 4.33 12.64
N PRO A 46 -14.17 3.50 13.68
CA PRO A 46 -14.69 2.13 13.50
C PRO A 46 -16.01 2.04 12.73
N GLY A 47 -16.94 2.97 12.94
CA GLY A 47 -18.22 2.98 12.22
C GLY A 47 -18.07 3.24 10.72
N ILE A 48 -17.08 4.05 10.33
CA ILE A 48 -16.77 4.31 8.92
C ILE A 48 -16.02 3.13 8.32
N LEU A 49 -15.15 2.48 9.08
CA LEU A 49 -14.47 1.28 8.62
C LEU A 49 -15.46 0.19 8.20
N ALA A 50 -16.52 -0.02 9.00
CA ALA A 50 -17.59 -0.95 8.64
C ALA A 50 -18.29 -0.55 7.33
N ALA A 51 -18.58 0.73 7.13
CA ALA A 51 -19.17 1.23 5.89
C ALA A 51 -18.23 1.06 4.67
N MET A 52 -16.91 1.19 4.87
CA MET A 52 -15.92 0.90 3.83
C MET A 52 -15.90 -0.58 3.43
N VAL A 53 -16.06 -1.48 4.41
CA VAL A 53 -16.17 -2.93 4.14
C VAL A 53 -17.43 -3.21 3.33
N GLU A 54 -18.59 -2.67 3.76
CA GLU A 54 -19.85 -2.82 3.02
C GLU A 54 -19.76 -2.26 1.59
N GLU A 55 -19.05 -1.13 1.39
CA GLU A 55 -18.80 -0.57 0.06
C GLU A 55 -17.91 -1.51 -0.76
N ALA A 56 -16.83 -2.02 -0.19
CA ALA A 56 -15.92 -2.95 -0.86
C ALA A 56 -16.65 -4.25 -1.28
N ASP A 57 -17.45 -4.83 -0.39
CA ASP A 57 -18.24 -6.03 -0.67
C ASP A 57 -19.24 -5.81 -1.82
N ARG A 58 -19.90 -4.64 -1.82
CA ARG A 58 -20.86 -4.27 -2.87
C ARG A 58 -20.23 -4.13 -4.24
N VAL A 59 -18.99 -3.62 -4.32
CA VAL A 59 -18.29 -3.41 -5.61
C VAL A 59 -17.36 -4.56 -5.98
N ALA A 60 -17.04 -5.48 -5.08
CA ALA A 60 -16.17 -6.63 -5.34
C ALA A 60 -16.55 -7.47 -6.57
N PRO A 61 -17.85 -7.71 -6.88
CA PRO A 61 -18.23 -8.41 -8.12
C PRO A 61 -17.79 -7.70 -9.40
N LEU A 62 -17.52 -6.39 -9.35
CA LEU A 62 -17.11 -5.57 -10.48
C LEU A 62 -15.57 -5.50 -10.62
N ALA A 63 -14.84 -6.19 -9.76
CA ALA A 63 -13.39 -6.18 -9.78
C ALA A 63 -12.84 -6.71 -11.11
N HIS A 64 -11.82 -6.03 -11.62
CA HIS A 64 -10.98 -6.56 -12.68
C HIS A 64 -10.08 -7.65 -12.09
N ARG A 65 -10.19 -8.85 -12.66
CA ARG A 65 -9.38 -10.01 -12.25
C ARG A 65 -8.42 -10.37 -13.35
N SER A 66 -7.16 -10.54 -13.00
CA SER A 66 -6.12 -10.98 -13.91
C SER A 66 -5.30 -12.11 -13.28
N PHE A 67 -4.81 -12.99 -14.11
CA PHE A 67 -3.88 -14.06 -13.74
C PHE A 67 -2.71 -14.05 -14.72
N GLY A 68 -1.52 -14.26 -14.22
CA GLY A 68 -0.32 -14.32 -15.04
C GLY A 68 0.88 -14.86 -14.27
N ARG A 69 2.00 -14.98 -14.95
CA ARG A 69 3.29 -15.32 -14.32
C ARG A 69 4.21 -14.12 -14.43
N THR A 70 4.86 -13.79 -13.32
CA THR A 70 5.79 -12.65 -13.26
C THR A 70 6.92 -12.95 -12.27
N ASN A 71 8.03 -12.25 -12.42
CA ASN A 71 9.09 -12.21 -11.42
C ASN A 71 8.87 -11.01 -10.47
N ALA A 72 9.68 -10.91 -9.42
CA ALA A 72 9.57 -9.86 -8.42
C ALA A 72 9.75 -8.42 -8.97
N TYR A 73 10.27 -8.28 -10.17
CA TYR A 73 10.56 -7.00 -10.83
C TYR A 73 9.58 -6.65 -11.97
N PHE A 74 8.61 -7.51 -12.26
CA PHE A 74 7.67 -7.36 -13.38
C PHE A 74 8.36 -7.21 -14.75
N THR A 75 9.48 -7.89 -14.93
CA THR A 75 10.27 -7.84 -16.17
C THR A 75 10.14 -9.11 -17.01
N GLN A 76 10.58 -9.05 -18.25
CA GLN A 76 10.69 -10.22 -19.11
C GLN A 76 11.80 -11.17 -18.61
N ASP A 77 11.69 -12.45 -18.97
CA ASP A 77 12.73 -13.44 -18.66
C ASP A 77 14.07 -13.05 -19.33
N ARG A 78 15.15 -13.39 -18.66
CA ARG A 78 16.53 -13.12 -19.03
C ARG A 78 17.28 -14.45 -19.13
N ASP A 79 17.14 -15.15 -20.24
CA ASP A 79 17.75 -16.46 -20.50
C ASP A 79 19.30 -16.45 -20.55
N ASP A 80 19.89 -15.25 -20.63
CA ASP A 80 21.32 -15.01 -20.49
C ASP A 80 21.83 -15.09 -19.03
N LEU A 81 20.93 -15.17 -18.03
CA LEU A 81 21.27 -15.26 -16.61
C LEU A 81 21.06 -16.69 -16.08
N PRO A 82 21.69 -17.06 -14.93
CA PRO A 82 21.42 -18.34 -14.27
C PRO A 82 19.95 -18.50 -13.87
N GLU A 83 19.43 -19.72 -13.87
CA GLU A 83 18.02 -19.99 -13.50
C GLU A 83 17.66 -19.56 -12.06
N SER A 84 18.63 -19.54 -11.16
CA SER A 84 18.47 -19.08 -9.78
C SER A 84 18.38 -17.57 -9.65
N HIS A 85 18.69 -16.81 -10.70
CA HIS A 85 18.71 -15.35 -10.65
C HIS A 85 17.31 -14.77 -10.41
N PRO A 86 17.11 -13.76 -9.55
CA PRO A 86 15.81 -13.18 -9.23
C PRO A 86 14.97 -12.76 -10.45
N LEU A 87 15.60 -12.26 -11.52
CA LEU A 87 14.93 -11.89 -12.77
C LEU A 87 14.37 -13.09 -13.54
N ARG A 88 14.77 -14.32 -13.20
CA ARG A 88 14.31 -15.59 -13.81
C ARG A 88 13.37 -16.38 -12.90
N ARG A 89 13.10 -15.91 -11.67
CA ARG A 89 12.20 -16.55 -10.71
C ARG A 89 10.78 -16.06 -10.95
N PHE A 90 10.00 -16.83 -11.73
CA PHE A 90 8.63 -16.51 -12.09
C PHE A 90 7.64 -17.25 -11.19
N TYR A 91 6.65 -16.51 -10.72
CA TYR A 91 5.57 -16.98 -9.83
C TYR A 91 4.22 -16.73 -10.47
N ASP A 92 3.28 -17.59 -10.15
CA ASP A 92 1.88 -17.34 -10.45
C ASP A 92 1.38 -16.17 -9.58
N ARG A 93 0.74 -15.23 -10.23
CA ARG A 93 0.17 -14.04 -9.59
C ARG A 93 -1.27 -13.88 -10.03
N SER A 94 -2.16 -13.83 -9.06
CA SER A 94 -3.52 -13.36 -9.25
C SER A 94 -3.66 -11.95 -8.71
N ASN A 95 -4.41 -11.14 -9.41
CA ASN A 95 -4.72 -9.78 -9.00
C ASN A 95 -6.20 -9.50 -9.21
N ALA A 96 -6.86 -8.98 -8.19
CA ALA A 96 -8.23 -8.52 -8.27
C ALA A 96 -8.29 -7.11 -7.68
N PHE A 97 -8.72 -6.15 -8.47
CA PHE A 97 -8.85 -4.77 -8.00
C PHE A 97 -10.11 -4.11 -8.56
N VAL A 98 -10.68 -3.24 -7.75
CA VAL A 98 -11.81 -2.39 -8.13
C VAL A 98 -11.28 -1.00 -8.42
N PRO A 99 -11.43 -0.47 -9.65
CA PRO A 99 -10.98 0.86 -10.00
C PRO A 99 -11.86 1.95 -9.39
N ALA A 100 -11.30 3.15 -9.28
CA ALA A 100 -11.88 4.28 -8.58
C ALA A 100 -13.23 4.76 -9.11
N ASP A 101 -13.54 4.57 -10.38
CA ASP A 101 -14.82 4.95 -10.99
C ASP A 101 -15.99 4.04 -10.61
N THR A 102 -15.69 2.90 -9.97
CA THR A 102 -16.68 1.90 -9.59
C THR A 102 -17.41 2.25 -8.29
N PHE A 103 -16.76 2.97 -7.38
CA PHE A 103 -17.36 3.39 -6.11
C PHE A 103 -17.74 4.88 -6.11
N GLY A 104 -18.73 5.24 -5.28
CA GLY A 104 -19.39 6.54 -5.33
C GLY A 104 -18.47 7.73 -5.06
N ALA A 105 -18.87 8.90 -5.54
CA ALA A 105 -18.17 10.15 -5.25
C ALA A 105 -18.18 10.54 -3.77
N ASP A 106 -19.11 9.99 -2.99
CA ASP A 106 -19.26 10.13 -1.56
C ASP A 106 -18.52 9.06 -0.75
N SER A 107 -17.77 8.19 -1.42
CA SER A 107 -16.96 7.17 -0.76
C SER A 107 -16.00 7.78 0.27
N PRO A 108 -15.95 7.22 1.50
CA PRO A 108 -14.97 7.62 2.50
C PRO A 108 -13.52 7.44 2.03
N LEU A 109 -13.23 6.46 1.18
CA LEU A 109 -11.90 6.24 0.59
C LEU A 109 -11.49 7.42 -0.27
N ARG A 110 -12.39 7.89 -1.15
CA ARG A 110 -12.16 9.08 -1.97
C ARG A 110 -12.00 10.33 -1.13
N ALA A 111 -12.81 10.47 -0.08
CA ALA A 111 -12.75 11.62 0.82
C ALA A 111 -11.40 11.73 1.52
N ILE A 112 -10.81 10.61 1.98
CA ILE A 112 -9.47 10.57 2.58
C ILE A 112 -8.42 10.94 1.54
N TYR A 113 -8.46 10.32 0.37
CA TYR A 113 -7.46 10.55 -0.68
C TYR A 113 -7.46 12.00 -1.17
N ALA A 114 -8.63 12.57 -1.39
CA ALA A 114 -8.78 13.96 -1.85
C ALA A 114 -8.52 15.02 -0.77
N TRP A 115 -8.31 14.61 0.49
CA TRP A 115 -8.12 15.55 1.58
C TRP A 115 -6.68 16.07 1.65
N PRO A 116 -6.42 17.38 1.38
CA PRO A 116 -5.07 17.91 1.27
C PRO A 116 -4.19 17.71 2.52
N PRO A 117 -4.70 17.80 3.76
CA PRO A 117 -3.89 17.55 4.94
C PRO A 117 -3.33 16.12 5.00
N PHE A 118 -4.04 15.12 4.45
CA PHE A 118 -3.54 13.76 4.36
C PHE A 118 -2.29 13.67 3.48
N ALA A 119 -2.36 14.19 2.26
CA ALA A 119 -1.20 14.21 1.34
C ALA A 119 -0.03 15.03 1.92
N ALA A 120 -0.33 16.15 2.60
CA ALA A 120 0.69 16.98 3.26
C ALA A 120 1.38 16.26 4.42
N PHE A 121 0.62 15.50 5.22
CA PHE A 121 1.17 14.68 6.30
C PHE A 121 2.08 13.57 5.75
N ILE A 122 1.62 12.81 4.76
CA ILE A 122 2.40 11.76 4.10
C ILE A 122 3.70 12.33 3.52
N ARG A 123 3.61 13.43 2.78
CA ARG A 123 4.79 14.13 2.26
C ARG A 123 5.81 14.45 3.36
N THR A 124 5.33 14.99 4.47
CA THR A 124 6.20 15.40 5.59
C THR A 124 6.77 14.16 6.31
N ALA A 125 5.96 13.14 6.53
CA ALA A 125 6.38 11.89 7.15
C ALA A 125 7.50 11.20 6.33
N LEU A 126 7.38 11.22 5.01
CA LEU A 126 8.37 10.68 4.07
C LEU A 126 9.53 11.65 3.76
N ARG A 127 9.55 12.85 4.37
CA ARG A 127 10.57 13.91 4.15
C ARG A 127 10.74 14.28 2.67
N GLN A 128 9.64 14.24 1.91
CA GLN A 128 9.69 14.55 0.48
C GLN A 128 9.56 16.06 0.25
N GLN A 129 10.40 16.61 -0.63
CA GLN A 129 10.29 18.01 -1.07
C GLN A 129 9.08 18.21 -1.97
N ALA A 130 8.82 17.25 -2.86
CA ALA A 130 7.66 17.21 -3.74
C ALA A 130 6.94 15.86 -3.58
N PHE A 131 5.62 15.89 -3.58
CA PHE A 131 4.77 14.72 -3.46
C PHE A 131 3.48 14.98 -4.23
N PHE A 132 3.18 14.12 -5.17
CA PHE A 132 2.06 14.30 -6.08
C PHE A 132 1.10 13.12 -5.94
N PRO A 133 -0.21 13.37 -5.71
CA PRO A 133 -1.22 12.33 -5.87
C PRO A 133 -1.22 11.78 -7.30
N TYR A 134 -1.70 10.57 -7.47
CA TYR A 134 -1.87 9.97 -8.78
C TYR A 134 -2.88 10.79 -9.59
N ALA A 135 -2.55 11.10 -10.84
CA ALA A 135 -3.37 11.97 -11.67
C ALA A 135 -4.44 11.21 -12.47
N ASP A 136 -4.33 9.88 -12.58
CA ASP A 136 -5.29 9.04 -13.26
C ASP A 136 -6.53 8.82 -12.37
N PRO A 137 -7.71 9.33 -12.75
CA PRO A 137 -8.91 9.22 -11.93
C PRO A 137 -9.48 7.79 -11.84
N LEU A 138 -8.94 6.83 -12.60
CA LEU A 138 -9.30 5.41 -12.51
C LEU A 138 -8.40 4.64 -11.54
N ALA A 139 -7.22 5.18 -11.24
CA ALA A 139 -6.19 4.52 -10.45
C ALA A 139 -5.72 5.35 -9.23
N ASP A 140 -6.36 6.49 -8.96
CA ASP A 140 -6.04 7.34 -7.82
C ASP A 140 -6.33 6.64 -6.48
N VAL A 141 -7.44 5.92 -6.38
CA VAL A 141 -7.81 5.04 -5.27
C VAL A 141 -8.32 3.72 -5.85
N ILE A 142 -7.71 2.63 -5.46
CA ILE A 142 -8.17 1.29 -5.85
C ILE A 142 -8.44 0.43 -4.63
N ILE A 143 -9.40 -0.49 -4.72
CA ILE A 143 -9.63 -1.52 -3.72
C ILE A 143 -8.99 -2.80 -4.24
N ASN A 144 -7.94 -3.26 -3.56
CA ASN A 144 -7.36 -4.57 -3.83
C ASN A 144 -8.11 -5.64 -3.06
N LEU A 145 -8.46 -6.72 -3.73
CA LEU A 145 -9.13 -7.88 -3.15
C LEU A 145 -8.15 -9.05 -3.13
N THR A 146 -8.00 -9.69 -1.97
CA THR A 146 -7.29 -10.94 -1.84
C THR A 146 -8.30 -12.04 -1.56
N GLU A 147 -8.44 -12.97 -2.50
CA GLU A 147 -9.40 -14.08 -2.45
C GLU A 147 -8.71 -15.34 -1.92
N GLU A 148 -9.47 -16.33 -1.46
CA GLU A 148 -8.94 -17.61 -0.98
C GLU A 148 -8.06 -18.28 -2.04
N GLY A 149 -6.86 -18.71 -1.65
CA GLY A 149 -5.88 -19.31 -2.56
C GLY A 149 -5.21 -18.35 -3.54
N ALA A 150 -5.53 -17.06 -3.45
CA ALA A 150 -4.92 -16.00 -4.23
C ALA A 150 -3.95 -15.18 -3.36
N GLY A 151 -3.06 -14.42 -3.98
CA GLY A 151 -2.15 -13.56 -3.27
C GLY A 151 -1.17 -12.82 -4.18
N PHE A 152 -0.44 -11.93 -3.57
CA PHE A 152 0.63 -11.20 -4.20
C PHE A 152 1.96 -11.84 -3.76
N PRO A 153 2.68 -12.56 -4.65
CA PRO A 153 4.02 -13.04 -4.33
C PRO A 153 4.97 -11.86 -4.10
N TRP A 154 6.14 -12.14 -3.55
CA TRP A 154 7.20 -11.14 -3.37
C TRP A 154 7.40 -10.32 -4.63
N HIS A 155 7.32 -9.01 -4.51
CA HIS A 155 7.52 -8.08 -5.61
C HIS A 155 8.00 -6.73 -5.10
N PHE A 156 8.59 -5.97 -5.99
CA PHE A 156 8.87 -4.56 -5.76
C PHE A 156 7.76 -3.71 -6.39
N ASP A 157 7.21 -2.80 -5.60
CA ASP A 157 6.31 -1.79 -6.15
C ASP A 157 7.04 -0.91 -7.17
N THR A 158 6.33 -0.46 -8.18
CA THR A 158 6.85 0.46 -9.21
C THR A 158 6.83 1.92 -8.76
N ASN A 159 6.19 2.20 -7.63
CA ASN A 159 6.13 3.52 -7.00
C ASN A 159 7.22 3.66 -5.95
N ASN A 160 7.66 4.89 -5.70
CA ASN A 160 8.63 5.17 -4.63
C ASN A 160 8.02 4.96 -3.23
N PHE A 161 6.72 5.15 -3.10
CA PHE A 161 5.98 5.01 -1.85
C PHE A 161 4.61 4.43 -2.14
N THR A 162 4.18 3.52 -1.29
CA THR A 162 2.82 2.95 -1.32
C THR A 162 2.14 3.25 0.00
N VAL A 163 0.91 3.75 -0.07
CA VAL A 163 0.05 3.96 1.09
C VAL A 163 -1.14 3.01 0.96
N THR A 164 -1.29 2.13 1.93
CA THR A 164 -2.40 1.18 1.98
C THR A 164 -3.30 1.47 3.16
N LEU A 165 -4.60 1.25 2.99
CA LEU A 165 -5.58 1.25 4.05
C LEU A 165 -6.15 -0.16 4.20
N ALA A 166 -5.79 -0.86 5.29
CA ALA A 166 -6.36 -2.16 5.59
C ALA A 166 -7.77 -1.97 6.14
N ILE A 167 -8.80 -2.27 5.34
CA ILE A 167 -10.21 -2.14 5.73
C ILE A 167 -10.78 -3.46 6.24
N GLN A 168 -10.26 -4.60 5.77
CA GLN A 168 -10.65 -5.93 6.20
C GLN A 168 -9.46 -6.87 6.11
N ASN A 169 -9.23 -7.66 7.13
CA ASN A 169 -8.22 -8.72 7.13
C ASN A 169 -8.88 -10.08 6.87
N GLY A 170 -8.10 -11.03 6.34
CA GLY A 170 -8.52 -12.43 6.26
C GLY A 170 -8.73 -13.03 7.66
N GLU A 171 -9.53 -14.10 7.75
CA GLU A 171 -9.68 -14.88 8.99
C GLU A 171 -8.41 -15.66 9.31
N ALA A 172 -7.65 -16.07 8.28
CA ALA A 172 -6.36 -16.73 8.39
C ALA A 172 -5.53 -16.49 7.12
N GLY A 173 -4.24 -16.25 7.29
CA GLY A 173 -3.32 -15.95 6.18
C GLY A 173 -3.51 -14.54 5.61
N GLY A 174 -2.76 -14.23 4.56
CA GLY A 174 -2.81 -12.91 3.91
C GLY A 174 -2.13 -11.81 4.70
N GLU A 175 -1.22 -12.17 5.59
CA GLU A 175 -0.37 -11.21 6.29
C GLU A 175 0.46 -10.40 5.30
N PHE A 176 0.60 -9.12 5.58
CA PHE A 176 1.48 -8.25 4.81
C PHE A 176 2.92 -8.45 5.28
N GLU A 177 3.72 -9.04 4.42
CA GLU A 177 5.15 -9.25 4.65
C GLU A 177 5.98 -8.23 3.87
N TYR A 178 7.08 -7.77 4.44
CA TYR A 178 7.98 -6.84 3.77
C TYR A 178 9.42 -7.00 4.27
N VAL A 179 10.37 -6.67 3.41
CA VAL A 179 11.81 -6.60 3.75
C VAL A 179 12.29 -5.18 3.49
N PRO A 180 12.65 -4.43 4.55
CA PRO A 180 13.08 -3.05 4.39
C PRO A 180 14.47 -2.96 3.79
N ALA A 181 14.73 -1.89 3.01
CA ALA A 181 16.04 -1.52 2.48
C ALA A 181 16.78 -2.64 1.73
N LEU A 182 16.03 -3.55 1.07
CA LEU A 182 16.59 -4.71 0.39
C LEU A 182 17.42 -4.32 -0.84
N ARG A 183 17.08 -3.20 -1.48
CA ARG A 183 17.81 -2.65 -2.63
C ARG A 183 17.97 -1.13 -2.51
N THR A 184 18.88 -0.57 -3.27
CA THR A 184 19.09 0.88 -3.41
C THR A 184 18.90 1.32 -4.86
N ALA A 185 18.99 2.63 -5.13
CA ALA A 185 18.96 3.13 -6.50
C ALA A 185 20.22 2.74 -7.30
N GLU A 186 21.30 2.44 -6.62
CA GLU A 186 22.61 2.13 -7.21
C GLU A 186 22.88 0.62 -7.30
N ASP A 187 22.20 -0.19 -6.45
CA ASP A 187 22.43 -1.64 -6.39
C ASP A 187 21.14 -2.39 -6.09
N GLU A 188 20.80 -3.35 -6.93
CA GLU A 188 19.65 -4.24 -6.78
C GLU A 188 19.87 -5.32 -5.72
N HIS A 189 21.08 -5.55 -5.25
CA HIS A 189 21.42 -6.56 -4.24
C HIS A 189 20.84 -7.95 -4.55
N TYR A 190 21.00 -8.44 -5.78
CA TYR A 190 20.34 -9.67 -6.25
C TYR A 190 20.57 -10.90 -5.37
N GLU A 191 21.73 -11.01 -4.71
CA GLU A 191 21.97 -12.11 -3.77
C GLU A 191 21.07 -12.05 -2.54
N ALA A 192 20.82 -10.85 -1.99
CA ALA A 192 19.91 -10.65 -0.88
C ALA A 192 18.46 -10.89 -1.30
N VAL A 193 18.06 -10.40 -2.48
CA VAL A 193 16.74 -10.68 -3.06
C VAL A 193 16.54 -12.18 -3.27
N GLN A 194 17.54 -12.86 -3.81
CA GLN A 194 17.47 -14.32 -3.99
C GLN A 194 17.28 -15.04 -2.65
N ALA A 195 17.97 -14.61 -1.59
CA ALA A 195 17.83 -15.22 -0.26
C ALA A 195 16.40 -15.08 0.27
N VAL A 196 15.74 -13.93 0.08
CA VAL A 196 14.33 -13.73 0.43
C VAL A 196 13.43 -14.65 -0.40
N LEU A 197 13.62 -14.72 -1.72
CA LEU A 197 12.83 -15.56 -2.61
C LEU A 197 13.00 -17.07 -2.34
N ASP A 198 14.09 -17.45 -1.70
CA ASP A 198 14.39 -18.83 -1.31
C ASP A 198 13.98 -19.13 0.16
N ASP A 199 13.26 -18.22 0.83
CA ASP A 199 12.88 -18.30 2.26
C ASP A 199 14.10 -18.50 3.19
N ARG A 200 15.25 -17.93 2.83
CA ARG A 200 16.50 -18.02 3.60
C ARG A 200 16.90 -16.70 4.27
N SER A 201 15.96 -15.77 4.39
CA SER A 201 16.17 -14.44 5.00
C SER A 201 15.99 -14.48 6.52
#